data_a13b55d02444bd498d2c020f51be4631
#
_entry.id   a13b55d02444bd498d2c020f51be4631
#
_cell.length_a   1.000
_cell.length_b   1.000
_cell.length_c   1.000
_cell.angle_alpha   90.00
_cell.angle_beta   90.00
_cell.angle_gamma   90.00
#
_symmetry.space_group_name_H-M   'P 1'
#
loop_
_entity.id
_entity.type
_entity.pdbx_description
1 polymer ?
#
loop_
_entity_poly.entity_id
_entity_poly.type
_entity_poly.pdbx_seq_one_letter_code
_entity_poly.pdbx_strand_id
1 'polypeptide(L)'
;MPAVKAANPRDVFAAEDWRAITTLSRWRGIWLVQHGWMIVACAAFGGAAAWDYHWLAGILVTPLALAILGGRQLGLSILMHDGAHGLLHPNRKTNNWLGQWPTGAATGSDLFAYRAYHLTHHKFTQQPEDPDLSLSAPFPTSRDSLRRKFIRDLTGQTFYKQRRAQFAAALRGAGTTAHTVGRFLILQAILLTISLLVWGWTPFLLWLAALATTFQLFLRIRNIAEHACTPTGSGDPFTHARTTYAGLIARATVAPYWVNYHSEHHLFMGVPCYNLAATHRLLGTGGYHPKMTLSPNYRDVLAQAVN
;
A
#
# COMPACT_ATOMS: atom_id res chain seq x y z
N MET A 1 -17.75 18.49 -9.90
CA MET A 1 -16.67 19.31 -10.51
C MET A 1 -16.11 18.57 -11.73
N PRO A 2 -15.40 19.23 -12.67
CA PRO A 2 -14.75 18.51 -13.75
C PRO A 2 -13.71 17.55 -13.21
N ALA A 3 -13.50 16.40 -13.88
CA ALA A 3 -12.45 15.45 -13.53
C ALA A 3 -11.07 16.14 -13.50
N VAL A 4 -10.16 15.67 -12.65
CA VAL A 4 -8.78 16.15 -12.65
C VAL A 4 -8.16 15.91 -14.01
N LYS A 5 -7.61 16.96 -14.62
CA LYS A 5 -6.97 16.85 -15.93
C LYS A 5 -5.64 16.11 -15.76
N ALA A 6 -5.52 14.91 -16.35
CA ALA A 6 -4.27 14.19 -16.35
C ALA A 6 -3.15 14.98 -17.05
N ALA A 7 -1.91 14.89 -16.56
CA ALA A 7 -0.78 15.44 -17.28
C ALA A 7 -0.58 14.70 -18.60
N ASN A 8 -0.35 15.45 -19.70
CA ASN A 8 -0.07 14.82 -20.97
C ASN A 8 1.41 14.40 -21.04
N PRO A 9 1.73 13.12 -21.18
CA PRO A 9 3.13 12.67 -21.20
C PRO A 9 3.97 13.32 -22.31
N ARG A 10 3.35 13.70 -23.44
CA ARG A 10 4.05 14.33 -24.59
C ARG A 10 4.56 15.73 -24.28
N ASP A 11 3.94 16.39 -23.29
CA ASP A 11 4.36 17.74 -22.87
C ASP A 11 5.50 17.69 -21.83
N VAL A 12 5.78 16.47 -21.29
CA VAL A 12 6.68 16.26 -20.15
C VAL A 12 7.92 15.44 -20.52
N PHE A 13 7.78 14.43 -21.38
CA PHE A 13 8.85 13.48 -21.69
C PHE A 13 9.13 13.38 -23.19
N ALA A 14 10.39 13.12 -23.54
CA ALA A 14 10.73 12.60 -24.85
C ALA A 14 10.06 11.23 -25.08
N ALA A 15 9.75 10.91 -26.33
CA ALA A 15 9.02 9.69 -26.68
C ALA A 15 9.78 8.40 -26.26
N GLU A 16 11.12 8.43 -26.30
CA GLU A 16 11.98 7.32 -25.86
C GLU A 16 11.95 7.13 -24.34
N ASP A 17 12.01 8.21 -23.56
CA ASP A 17 11.92 8.18 -22.09
C ASP A 17 10.55 7.64 -21.66
N TRP A 18 9.48 8.15 -22.26
CA TRP A 18 8.14 7.67 -21.99
C TRP A 18 7.98 6.18 -22.25
N ARG A 19 8.50 5.71 -23.39
CA ARG A 19 8.49 4.28 -23.71
C ARG A 19 9.30 3.48 -22.69
N ALA A 20 10.48 3.96 -22.29
CA ALA A 20 11.34 3.29 -21.34
C ALA A 20 10.68 3.12 -19.96
N ILE A 21 10.02 4.17 -19.42
CA ILE A 21 9.38 4.11 -18.10
C ILE A 21 8.04 3.37 -18.10
N THR A 22 7.35 3.25 -19.23
CA THR A 22 6.04 2.56 -19.33
C THR A 22 6.15 1.11 -19.82
N THR A 23 7.30 0.66 -20.33
CA THR A 23 7.47 -0.70 -20.80
C THR A 23 7.40 -1.70 -19.64
N LEU A 24 6.43 -2.62 -19.71
CA LEU A 24 6.22 -3.64 -18.69
C LEU A 24 7.20 -4.81 -18.86
N SER A 25 7.84 -5.17 -17.76
CA SER A 25 8.68 -6.39 -17.68
C SER A 25 7.81 -7.63 -17.43
N ARG A 26 8.13 -8.74 -18.10
CA ARG A 26 7.49 -10.05 -17.83
C ARG A 26 7.89 -10.64 -16.47
N TRP A 27 9.01 -10.20 -15.89
CA TRP A 27 9.58 -10.82 -14.69
C TRP A 27 9.56 -9.94 -13.43
N ARG A 28 9.67 -8.60 -13.60
CA ARG A 28 9.79 -7.70 -12.44
C ARG A 28 8.59 -7.78 -11.49
N GLY A 29 7.36 -7.76 -12.00
CA GLY A 29 6.18 -7.87 -11.14
C GLY A 29 6.10 -9.22 -10.42
N ILE A 30 6.41 -10.33 -11.12
CA ILE A 30 6.50 -11.68 -10.51
C ILE A 30 7.56 -11.67 -9.40
N TRP A 31 8.76 -11.15 -9.69
CA TRP A 31 9.84 -11.06 -8.72
C TRP A 31 9.47 -10.23 -7.48
N LEU A 32 8.80 -9.08 -7.66
CA LEU A 32 8.38 -8.26 -6.52
C LEU A 32 7.41 -8.99 -5.60
N VAL A 33 6.47 -9.76 -6.16
CA VAL A 33 5.56 -10.61 -5.37
C VAL A 33 6.34 -11.70 -4.64
N GLN A 34 7.23 -12.41 -5.31
CA GLN A 34 8.09 -13.42 -4.69
C GLN A 34 8.97 -12.84 -3.59
N HIS A 35 9.65 -11.72 -3.87
CA HIS A 35 10.45 -10.98 -2.89
C HIS A 35 9.64 -10.60 -1.65
N GLY A 36 8.39 -10.13 -1.81
CA GLY A 36 7.50 -9.84 -0.70
C GLY A 36 7.27 -11.04 0.20
N TRP A 37 6.94 -12.19 -0.40
CA TRP A 37 6.69 -13.43 0.32
C TRP A 37 7.94 -14.05 0.94
N MET A 38 9.11 -13.93 0.28
CA MET A 38 10.38 -14.37 0.87
C MET A 38 10.68 -13.61 2.16
N ILE A 39 10.53 -12.29 2.17
CA ILE A 39 10.74 -11.49 3.38
C ILE A 39 9.68 -11.84 4.45
N VAL A 40 8.41 -12.06 4.06
CA VAL A 40 7.36 -12.52 4.99
C VAL A 40 7.78 -13.83 5.64
N ALA A 41 8.23 -14.82 4.86
CA ALA A 41 8.69 -16.11 5.38
C ALA A 41 9.89 -15.93 6.33
N CYS A 42 10.94 -15.20 5.91
CA CYS A 42 12.10 -14.94 6.75
C CYS A 42 11.73 -14.26 8.08
N ALA A 43 10.85 -13.26 8.07
CA ALA A 43 10.45 -12.56 9.29
C ALA A 43 9.55 -13.41 10.21
N ALA A 44 8.61 -14.17 9.62
CA ALA A 44 7.71 -15.03 10.41
C ALA A 44 8.45 -16.21 11.05
N PHE A 45 9.23 -16.95 10.25
CA PHE A 45 9.99 -18.11 10.75
C PHE A 45 11.19 -17.70 11.61
N GLY A 46 11.87 -16.58 11.27
CA GLY A 46 12.95 -16.04 12.12
C GLY A 46 12.44 -15.55 13.46
N GLY A 47 11.25 -14.93 13.50
CA GLY A 47 10.58 -14.57 14.74
C GLY A 47 10.19 -15.80 15.57
N ALA A 48 9.67 -16.86 14.94
CA ALA A 48 9.37 -18.13 15.61
C ALA A 48 10.63 -18.81 16.17
N ALA A 49 11.71 -18.86 15.40
CA ALA A 49 12.99 -19.39 15.86
C ALA A 49 13.54 -18.67 17.10
N ALA A 50 13.34 -17.35 17.18
CA ALA A 50 13.74 -16.58 18.35
C ALA A 50 12.95 -16.99 19.61
N TRP A 51 11.66 -17.29 19.50
CA TRP A 51 10.84 -17.81 20.59
C TRP A 51 11.28 -19.21 21.05
N ASP A 52 11.59 -20.10 20.11
CA ASP A 52 12.05 -21.46 20.40
C ASP A 52 13.46 -21.47 21.03
N TYR A 53 14.32 -20.50 20.62
CA TYR A 53 15.65 -20.36 21.19
C TYR A 53 15.59 -19.92 22.66
N HIS A 54 14.86 -18.86 22.96
CA HIS A 54 14.68 -18.34 24.30
C HIS A 54 13.56 -17.30 24.36
N TRP A 55 12.73 -17.32 25.37
CA TRP A 55 11.59 -16.40 25.51
C TRP A 55 11.98 -14.91 25.46
N LEU A 56 13.13 -14.52 26.05
CA LEU A 56 13.65 -13.14 25.95
C LEU A 56 14.01 -12.77 24.52
N ALA A 57 14.64 -13.68 23.76
CA ALA A 57 14.92 -13.45 22.34
C ALA A 57 13.61 -13.28 21.56
N GLY A 58 12.59 -14.10 21.85
CA GLY A 58 11.25 -13.96 21.28
C GLY A 58 10.65 -12.57 21.54
N ILE A 59 10.67 -12.10 22.80
CA ILE A 59 10.15 -10.76 23.15
C ILE A 59 10.92 -9.65 22.42
N LEU A 60 12.25 -9.72 22.35
CA LEU A 60 13.07 -8.68 21.72
C LEU A 60 12.94 -8.65 20.19
N VAL A 61 12.79 -9.82 19.55
CA VAL A 61 12.70 -9.93 18.08
C VAL A 61 11.28 -9.68 17.57
N THR A 62 10.24 -9.97 18.37
CA THR A 62 8.84 -9.81 17.93
C THR A 62 8.50 -8.41 17.41
N PRO A 63 8.86 -7.29 18.05
CA PRO A 63 8.56 -5.96 17.49
C PRO A 63 9.16 -5.73 16.10
N LEU A 64 10.39 -6.20 15.88
CA LEU A 64 11.06 -6.13 14.58
C LEU A 64 10.35 -7.02 13.55
N ALA A 65 10.02 -8.26 13.92
CA ALA A 65 9.29 -9.19 13.06
C ALA A 65 7.92 -8.60 12.66
N LEU A 66 7.16 -8.05 13.61
CA LEU A 66 5.87 -7.40 13.34
C LEU A 66 6.02 -6.17 12.43
N ALA A 67 7.07 -5.36 12.61
CA ALA A 67 7.33 -4.21 11.74
C ALA A 67 7.65 -4.65 10.30
N ILE A 68 8.50 -5.66 10.12
CA ILE A 68 8.85 -6.20 8.79
C ILE A 68 7.62 -6.84 8.14
N LEU A 69 6.88 -7.68 8.87
CA LEU A 69 5.67 -8.33 8.38
C LEU A 69 4.61 -7.31 7.97
N GLY A 70 4.31 -6.32 8.82
CA GLY A 70 3.33 -5.27 8.50
C GLY A 70 3.75 -4.43 7.29
N GLY A 71 5.05 -4.10 7.17
CA GLY A 71 5.59 -3.43 5.98
C GLY A 71 5.47 -4.27 4.71
N ARG A 72 5.65 -5.59 4.80
CA ARG A 72 5.46 -6.49 3.62
C ARG A 72 4.00 -6.73 3.29
N GLN A 73 3.11 -6.79 4.28
CA GLN A 73 1.67 -6.82 4.05
C GLN A 73 1.19 -5.54 3.33
N LEU A 74 1.70 -4.38 3.74
CA LEU A 74 1.49 -3.14 2.98
C LEU A 74 2.08 -3.26 1.56
N GLY A 75 3.27 -3.83 1.42
CA GLY A 75 3.89 -4.07 0.12
C GLY A 75 3.03 -4.96 -0.79
N LEU A 76 2.43 -6.03 -0.27
CA LEU A 76 1.49 -6.86 -1.02
C LEU A 76 0.26 -6.05 -1.46
N SER A 77 -0.26 -5.16 -0.60
CA SER A 77 -1.36 -4.25 -0.96
C SER A 77 -0.96 -3.25 -2.06
N ILE A 78 0.29 -2.75 -2.06
CA ILE A 78 0.82 -1.88 -3.12
C ILE A 78 0.98 -2.65 -4.43
N LEU A 79 1.42 -3.90 -4.39
CA LEU A 79 1.48 -4.73 -5.60
C LEU A 79 0.08 -5.07 -6.14
N MET A 80 -0.92 -5.28 -5.26
CA MET A 80 -2.32 -5.39 -5.68
C MET A 80 -2.80 -4.10 -6.35
N HIS A 81 -2.45 -2.94 -5.82
CA HIS A 81 -2.74 -1.63 -6.41
C HIS A 81 -2.12 -1.50 -7.82
N ASP A 82 -0.83 -1.85 -8.03
CA ASP A 82 -0.21 -1.90 -9.37
C ASP A 82 -0.96 -2.89 -10.30
N GLY A 83 -1.39 -4.03 -9.76
CA GLY A 83 -2.24 -4.98 -10.47
C GLY A 83 -3.59 -4.40 -10.88
N ALA A 84 -4.15 -3.47 -10.10
CA ALA A 84 -5.38 -2.75 -10.46
C ALA A 84 -5.18 -1.87 -11.69
N HIS A 85 -4.02 -1.25 -11.85
CA HIS A 85 -3.63 -0.51 -13.05
C HIS A 85 -3.18 -1.41 -14.22
N GLY A 86 -2.99 -2.71 -13.99
CA GLY A 86 -2.52 -3.64 -15.02
C GLY A 86 -1.00 -3.69 -15.17
N LEU A 87 -0.23 -3.28 -14.16
CA LEU A 87 1.20 -2.98 -14.25
C LEU A 87 2.13 -4.10 -13.75
N LEU A 88 1.59 -5.19 -13.18
CA LEU A 88 2.41 -6.30 -12.70
C LEU A 88 2.94 -7.20 -13.82
N HIS A 89 2.18 -7.32 -14.93
CA HIS A 89 2.56 -8.21 -16.02
C HIS A 89 1.89 -7.81 -17.33
N PRO A 90 2.59 -7.91 -18.53
CA PRO A 90 1.98 -7.59 -19.83
C PRO A 90 0.77 -8.47 -20.17
N ASN A 91 0.77 -9.74 -19.76
CA ASN A 91 -0.39 -10.61 -19.91
C ASN A 91 -1.42 -10.29 -18.81
N ARG A 92 -2.63 -9.90 -19.23
CA ARG A 92 -3.69 -9.46 -18.31
C ARG A 92 -4.19 -10.54 -17.35
N LYS A 93 -4.21 -11.80 -17.78
CA LYS A 93 -4.61 -12.92 -16.91
C LYS A 93 -3.60 -13.12 -15.79
N THR A 94 -2.31 -13.13 -16.13
CA THR A 94 -1.21 -13.22 -15.15
C THR A 94 -1.22 -12.01 -14.21
N ASN A 95 -1.36 -10.79 -14.74
CA ASN A 95 -1.49 -9.58 -13.93
C ASN A 95 -2.63 -9.70 -12.90
N ASN A 96 -3.81 -10.09 -13.35
CA ASN A 96 -4.98 -10.19 -12.48
C ASN A 96 -4.83 -11.31 -11.44
N TRP A 97 -4.22 -12.44 -11.81
CA TRP A 97 -3.94 -13.52 -10.86
C TRP A 97 -2.94 -13.08 -9.78
N LEU A 98 -1.83 -12.44 -10.18
CA LEU A 98 -0.83 -11.91 -9.26
C LEU A 98 -1.43 -10.85 -8.32
N GLY A 99 -2.22 -9.92 -8.86
CA GLY A 99 -2.85 -8.87 -8.08
C GLY A 99 -3.97 -9.37 -7.17
N GLN A 100 -4.63 -10.48 -7.49
CA GLN A 100 -5.73 -10.99 -6.67
C GLN A 100 -5.27 -12.00 -5.62
N TRP A 101 -4.57 -13.09 -6.02
CA TRP A 101 -4.33 -14.21 -5.14
C TRP A 101 -3.12 -14.04 -4.21
N PRO A 102 -1.88 -13.88 -4.70
CA PRO A 102 -0.74 -13.74 -3.79
C PRO A 102 -0.62 -12.35 -3.14
N THR A 103 -1.48 -11.38 -3.52
CA THR A 103 -1.40 -10.02 -2.98
C THR A 103 -2.70 -9.56 -2.33
N GLY A 104 -3.76 -9.29 -3.09
CA GLY A 104 -5.03 -8.78 -2.54
C GLY A 104 -5.68 -9.71 -1.51
N ALA A 105 -5.78 -11.02 -1.79
CA ALA A 105 -6.36 -11.99 -0.87
C ALA A 105 -5.58 -12.09 0.46
N ALA A 106 -4.27 -11.86 0.45
CA ALA A 106 -3.44 -11.90 1.64
C ALA A 106 -3.86 -10.88 2.71
N THR A 107 -4.29 -9.71 2.27
CA THR A 107 -4.71 -8.60 3.14
C THR A 107 -6.23 -8.39 3.17
N GLY A 108 -6.99 -9.26 2.49
CA GLY A 108 -8.45 -9.23 2.46
C GLY A 108 -9.03 -8.15 1.56
N SER A 109 -8.36 -7.88 0.44
CA SER A 109 -8.78 -6.96 -0.61
C SER A 109 -9.17 -7.71 -1.89
N ASP A 110 -10.07 -7.11 -2.69
CA ASP A 110 -10.46 -7.60 -4.01
C ASP A 110 -9.90 -6.68 -5.10
N LEU A 111 -9.11 -7.23 -6.02
CA LEU A 111 -8.48 -6.50 -7.10
C LEU A 111 -9.49 -5.74 -7.98
N PHE A 112 -10.61 -6.37 -8.31
CA PHE A 112 -11.54 -5.81 -9.29
C PHE A 112 -12.41 -4.72 -8.66
N ALA A 113 -12.88 -4.93 -7.44
CA ALA A 113 -13.60 -3.92 -6.67
C ALA A 113 -12.69 -2.73 -6.38
N TYR A 114 -11.44 -2.99 -5.97
CA TYR A 114 -10.45 -1.95 -5.75
C TYR A 114 -10.12 -1.17 -7.02
N ARG A 115 -9.97 -1.84 -8.16
CA ARG A 115 -9.72 -1.17 -9.45
C ARG A 115 -10.80 -0.15 -9.79
N ALA A 116 -12.08 -0.52 -9.68
CA ALA A 116 -13.19 0.40 -9.99
C ALA A 116 -13.19 1.61 -9.04
N TYR A 117 -13.02 1.35 -7.74
CA TYR A 117 -12.92 2.36 -6.71
C TYR A 117 -11.73 3.29 -6.93
N HIS A 118 -10.55 2.75 -7.17
CA HIS A 118 -9.30 3.48 -7.28
C HIS A 118 -9.19 4.32 -8.57
N LEU A 119 -9.72 3.84 -9.68
CA LEU A 119 -9.82 4.65 -10.90
C LEU A 119 -10.77 5.86 -10.72
N THR A 120 -11.79 5.74 -9.88
CA THR A 120 -12.64 6.87 -9.50
C THR A 120 -11.86 7.88 -8.63
N HIS A 121 -11.03 7.39 -7.70
CA HIS A 121 -10.11 8.23 -6.92
C HIS A 121 -9.17 9.02 -7.84
N HIS A 122 -8.48 8.38 -8.79
CA HIS A 122 -7.63 9.10 -9.75
C HIS A 122 -8.36 10.15 -10.57
N LYS A 123 -9.61 9.87 -10.94
CA LYS A 123 -10.44 10.79 -11.73
C LYS A 123 -10.85 12.03 -10.92
N PHE A 124 -11.05 11.90 -9.62
CA PHE A 124 -11.60 12.94 -8.76
C PHE A 124 -10.71 13.26 -7.56
N THR A 125 -9.41 12.97 -7.63
CA THR A 125 -8.48 13.15 -6.52
C THR A 125 -8.66 14.50 -5.83
N GLN A 126 -8.85 14.48 -4.50
CA GLN A 126 -9.06 15.65 -3.64
C GLN A 126 -10.31 16.51 -3.99
N GLN A 127 -11.30 15.92 -4.66
CA GLN A 127 -12.59 16.54 -4.97
C GLN A 127 -13.72 15.87 -4.17
N PRO A 128 -14.92 16.45 -4.08
CA PRO A 128 -16.05 15.87 -3.35
C PRO A 128 -16.45 14.46 -3.79
N GLU A 129 -16.23 14.12 -5.06
CA GLU A 129 -16.53 12.83 -5.67
C GLU A 129 -15.41 11.79 -5.41
N ASP A 130 -14.29 12.18 -4.80
CA ASP A 130 -13.19 11.28 -4.48
C ASP A 130 -13.59 10.31 -3.36
N PRO A 131 -13.64 8.99 -3.60
CA PRO A 131 -14.00 8.04 -2.57
C PRO A 131 -12.97 7.95 -1.42
N ASP A 132 -11.72 8.39 -1.65
CA ASP A 132 -10.64 8.44 -0.64
C ASP A 132 -10.59 9.78 0.10
N LEU A 133 -11.42 10.77 -0.23
CA LEU A 133 -11.41 12.08 0.42
C LEU A 133 -11.54 11.99 1.96
N SER A 134 -12.32 11.03 2.45
CA SER A 134 -12.47 10.79 3.90
C SER A 134 -11.19 10.36 4.61
N LEU A 135 -10.16 9.92 3.88
CA LEU A 135 -8.86 9.52 4.42
C LEU A 135 -7.91 10.72 4.57
N SER A 136 -8.07 11.77 3.77
CA SER A 136 -7.22 12.96 3.73
C SER A 136 -7.87 14.22 4.30
N ALA A 137 -9.16 14.45 4.04
CA ALA A 137 -9.90 15.65 4.46
C ALA A 137 -9.88 15.94 5.99
N PRO A 138 -9.83 14.94 6.90
CA PRO A 138 -9.74 15.21 8.33
C PRO A 138 -8.40 15.78 8.81
N PHE A 139 -7.44 16.04 7.90
CA PHE A 139 -6.12 16.57 8.24
C PHE A 139 -5.95 18.02 7.75
N PRO A 140 -5.26 18.89 8.51
CA PRO A 140 -4.58 18.60 9.78
C PRO A 140 -5.59 18.32 10.92
N THR A 141 -5.19 17.47 11.88
CA THR A 141 -6.00 17.11 13.05
C THR A 141 -5.24 17.38 14.34
N SER A 142 -5.91 17.30 15.52
CA SER A 142 -5.19 17.46 16.78
C SER A 142 -4.23 16.28 17.04
N ARG A 143 -3.11 16.53 17.75
CA ARG A 143 -2.15 15.52 18.18
C ARG A 143 -2.82 14.35 18.91
N ASP A 144 -3.79 14.65 19.78
CA ASP A 144 -4.55 13.62 20.50
C ASP A 144 -5.43 12.77 19.58
N SER A 145 -6.02 13.39 18.56
CA SER A 145 -6.78 12.65 17.55
C SER A 145 -5.88 11.68 16.77
N LEU A 146 -4.70 12.12 16.32
CA LEU A 146 -3.74 11.28 15.63
C LEU A 146 -3.23 10.15 16.54
N ARG A 147 -2.87 10.47 17.80
CA ARG A 147 -2.45 9.49 18.80
C ARG A 147 -3.51 8.39 19.00
N ARG A 148 -4.78 8.78 19.18
CA ARG A 148 -5.90 7.81 19.33
C ARG A 148 -6.05 6.92 18.08
N LYS A 149 -5.84 7.47 16.88
CA LYS A 149 -5.87 6.68 15.64
C LYS A 149 -4.74 5.63 15.64
N PHE A 150 -3.51 6.02 15.99
CA PHE A 150 -2.36 5.12 16.05
C PHE A 150 -2.53 4.02 17.13
N ILE A 151 -3.05 4.36 18.31
CA ILE A 151 -3.37 3.38 19.36
C ILE A 151 -4.38 2.36 18.86
N ARG A 152 -5.47 2.80 18.20
CA ARG A 152 -6.47 1.88 17.64
C ARG A 152 -5.89 0.94 16.57
N ASP A 153 -4.95 1.43 15.78
CA ASP A 153 -4.27 0.61 14.78
C ASP A 153 -3.37 -0.43 15.45
N LEU A 154 -2.50 -0.01 16.38
CA LEU A 154 -1.55 -0.88 17.07
C LEU A 154 -2.21 -1.87 18.05
N THR A 155 -3.42 -1.59 18.53
CA THR A 155 -4.18 -2.50 19.41
C THR A 155 -5.17 -3.40 18.66
N GLY A 156 -5.14 -3.40 17.32
CA GLY A 156 -6.00 -4.25 16.49
C GLY A 156 -7.46 -3.82 16.37
N GLN A 157 -7.86 -2.71 17.00
CA GLN A 157 -9.26 -2.23 16.97
C GLN A 157 -9.71 -1.87 15.54
N THR A 158 -8.81 -1.25 14.75
CA THR A 158 -9.09 -0.92 13.34
C THR A 158 -9.33 -2.18 12.52
N PHE A 159 -8.45 -3.16 12.65
CA PHE A 159 -8.57 -4.46 11.98
C PHE A 159 -9.88 -5.17 12.36
N TYR A 160 -10.18 -5.28 13.65
CA TYR A 160 -11.41 -5.90 14.13
C TYR A 160 -12.66 -5.23 13.55
N LYS A 161 -12.73 -3.89 13.58
CA LYS A 161 -13.86 -3.13 13.02
C LYS A 161 -14.03 -3.40 11.53
N GLN A 162 -12.94 -3.39 10.76
CA GLN A 162 -12.97 -3.65 9.32
C GLN A 162 -13.42 -5.07 8.99
N ARG A 163 -12.82 -6.07 9.66
CA ARG A 163 -13.16 -7.48 9.44
C ARG A 163 -14.59 -7.77 9.83
N ARG A 164 -15.04 -7.31 11.01
CA ARG A 164 -16.45 -7.45 11.43
C ARG A 164 -17.41 -6.88 10.38
N ALA A 165 -17.14 -5.70 9.84
CA ALA A 165 -17.98 -5.09 8.80
C ALA A 165 -17.99 -5.93 7.51
N GLN A 166 -16.82 -6.42 7.05
CA GLN A 166 -16.72 -7.28 5.88
C GLN A 166 -17.48 -8.61 6.07
N PHE A 167 -17.27 -9.30 7.18
CA PHE A 167 -17.98 -10.56 7.47
C PHE A 167 -19.49 -10.34 7.56
N ALA A 168 -19.94 -9.29 8.25
CA ALA A 168 -21.36 -8.97 8.34
C ALA A 168 -21.98 -8.64 6.96
N ALA A 169 -21.24 -7.96 6.07
CA ALA A 169 -21.71 -7.70 4.70
C ALA A 169 -21.75 -8.98 3.86
N ALA A 170 -20.74 -9.86 3.99
CA ALA A 170 -20.71 -11.15 3.31
C ALA A 170 -21.90 -12.04 3.70
N LEU A 171 -22.22 -12.11 5.00
CA LEU A 171 -23.34 -12.88 5.52
C LEU A 171 -24.71 -12.34 5.07
N ARG A 172 -24.81 -11.03 4.78
CA ARG A 172 -26.02 -10.41 4.22
C ARG A 172 -26.16 -10.58 2.71
N GLY A 173 -25.32 -11.37 2.07
CA GLY A 173 -25.42 -11.70 0.66
C GLY A 173 -24.81 -10.65 -0.29
N ALA A 174 -23.93 -9.77 0.19
CA ALA A 174 -23.16 -8.87 -0.67
C ALA A 174 -22.13 -9.69 -1.49
N GLY A 175 -22.51 -10.17 -2.67
CA GLY A 175 -21.79 -11.17 -3.46
C GLY A 175 -20.30 -10.89 -3.64
N THR A 176 -19.90 -9.69 -4.06
CA THR A 176 -18.49 -9.30 -4.19
C THR A 176 -17.74 -9.39 -2.86
N THR A 177 -18.37 -8.94 -1.76
CA THR A 177 -17.76 -8.99 -0.42
C THR A 177 -17.64 -10.43 0.08
N ALA A 178 -18.62 -11.30 -0.20
CA ALA A 178 -18.55 -12.73 0.14
C ALA A 178 -17.37 -13.43 -0.57
N HIS A 179 -17.16 -13.14 -1.86
CA HIS A 179 -15.99 -13.65 -2.60
C HIS A 179 -14.67 -13.13 -2.03
N THR A 180 -14.62 -11.86 -1.63
CA THR A 180 -13.42 -11.27 -1.00
C THR A 180 -13.09 -11.96 0.32
N VAL A 181 -14.09 -12.14 1.18
CA VAL A 181 -13.93 -12.86 2.46
C VAL A 181 -13.52 -14.31 2.21
N GLY A 182 -14.14 -15.00 1.26
CA GLY A 182 -13.80 -16.38 0.91
C GLY A 182 -12.33 -16.52 0.48
N ARG A 183 -11.83 -15.66 -0.43
CA ARG A 183 -10.43 -15.69 -0.86
C ARG A 183 -9.47 -15.38 0.30
N PHE A 184 -9.81 -14.41 1.15
CA PHE A 184 -9.04 -14.11 2.34
C PHE A 184 -8.94 -15.33 3.26
N LEU A 185 -10.05 -15.99 3.58
CA LEU A 185 -10.06 -17.17 4.44
C LEU A 185 -9.29 -18.34 3.85
N ILE A 186 -9.43 -18.58 2.54
CA ILE A 186 -8.67 -19.62 1.83
C ILE A 186 -7.17 -19.36 1.97
N LEU A 187 -6.72 -18.12 1.75
CA LEU A 187 -5.29 -17.82 1.86
C LEU A 187 -4.80 -17.88 3.31
N GLN A 188 -5.60 -17.41 4.30
CA GLN A 188 -5.24 -17.59 5.70
C GLN A 188 -5.14 -19.07 6.10
N ALA A 189 -6.05 -19.93 5.60
CA ALA A 189 -5.99 -21.38 5.82
C ALA A 189 -4.73 -22.00 5.21
N ILE A 190 -4.34 -21.59 3.99
CA ILE A 190 -3.10 -22.04 3.35
C ILE A 190 -1.88 -21.65 4.19
N LEU A 191 -1.81 -20.37 4.63
CA LEU A 191 -0.70 -19.88 5.44
C LEU A 191 -0.62 -20.59 6.81
N LEU A 192 -1.76 -20.83 7.45
CA LEU A 192 -1.83 -21.60 8.68
C LEU A 192 -1.34 -23.04 8.45
N THR A 193 -1.81 -23.69 7.40
CA THR A 193 -1.39 -25.07 7.07
C THR A 193 0.11 -25.16 6.84
N ILE A 194 0.69 -24.22 6.06
CA ILE A 194 2.14 -24.16 5.82
C ILE A 194 2.87 -23.94 7.17
N SER A 195 2.40 -23.00 7.98
CA SER A 195 2.98 -22.73 9.29
C SER A 195 3.00 -23.99 10.18
N LEU A 196 1.87 -24.70 10.28
CA LEU A 196 1.74 -25.91 11.10
C LEU A 196 2.62 -27.06 10.61
N LEU A 197 2.71 -27.24 9.31
CA LEU A 197 3.52 -28.32 8.71
C LEU A 197 5.03 -28.06 8.85
N VAL A 198 5.46 -26.79 8.81
CA VAL A 198 6.89 -26.43 8.79
C VAL A 198 7.41 -26.13 10.19
N TRP A 199 6.59 -25.53 11.07
CA TRP A 199 7.09 -25.01 12.35
C TRP A 199 6.11 -25.14 13.52
N GLY A 200 4.81 -24.96 13.29
CA GLY A 200 3.78 -24.81 14.32
C GLY A 200 3.00 -23.50 14.20
N TRP A 201 2.38 -23.05 15.30
CA TRP A 201 1.48 -21.89 15.31
C TRP A 201 2.17 -20.53 15.17
N THR A 202 3.39 -20.39 15.68
CA THR A 202 4.06 -19.11 15.93
C THR A 202 4.24 -18.26 14.66
N PRO A 203 4.70 -18.78 13.50
CA PRO A 203 4.84 -17.97 12.28
C PRO A 203 3.50 -17.37 11.83
N PHE A 204 2.41 -18.14 11.90
CA PHE A 204 1.08 -17.67 11.52
C PHE A 204 0.51 -16.66 12.52
N LEU A 205 0.75 -16.84 13.81
CA LEU A 205 0.33 -15.86 14.82
C LEU A 205 1.06 -14.53 14.65
N LEU A 206 2.37 -14.54 14.33
CA LEU A 206 3.12 -13.32 14.00
C LEU A 206 2.57 -12.63 12.74
N TRP A 207 2.21 -13.40 11.70
CA TRP A 207 1.56 -12.88 10.50
C TRP A 207 0.23 -12.20 10.82
N LEU A 208 -0.66 -12.84 11.60
CA LEU A 208 -1.95 -12.27 11.98
C LEU A 208 -1.80 -11.06 12.91
N ALA A 209 -0.88 -11.10 13.86
CA ALA A 209 -0.60 -9.99 14.75
C ALA A 209 -0.13 -8.75 13.96
N ALA A 210 0.78 -8.94 13.00
CA ALA A 210 1.21 -7.85 12.13
C ALA A 210 0.06 -7.29 11.29
N LEU A 211 -0.80 -8.16 10.70
CA LEU A 211 -1.95 -7.77 9.90
C LEU A 211 -2.97 -6.96 10.72
N ALA A 212 -3.11 -7.31 12.00
CA ALA A 212 -4.03 -6.63 12.89
C ALA A 212 -3.48 -5.30 13.46
N THR A 213 -2.16 -5.12 13.48
CA THR A 213 -1.49 -4.02 14.19
C THR A 213 -0.62 -3.16 13.27
N THR A 214 0.62 -3.56 13.03
CA THR A 214 1.62 -2.76 12.30
C THR A 214 1.22 -2.47 10.85
N PHE A 215 0.57 -3.40 10.18
CA PHE A 215 -0.01 -3.15 8.85
C PHE A 215 -1.03 -2.00 8.87
N GLN A 216 -1.93 -1.97 9.86
CA GLN A 216 -2.95 -0.91 9.97
C GLN A 216 -2.30 0.45 10.21
N LEU A 217 -1.29 0.51 11.09
CA LEU A 217 -0.53 1.73 11.35
C LEU A 217 0.20 2.21 10.08
N PHE A 218 0.92 1.32 9.40
CA PHE A 218 1.70 1.70 8.22
C PHE A 218 0.80 2.12 7.05
N LEU A 219 -0.34 1.46 6.87
CA LEU A 219 -1.35 1.85 5.88
C LEU A 219 -1.90 3.26 6.19
N ARG A 220 -2.16 3.58 7.46
CA ARG A 220 -2.59 4.92 7.86
C ARG A 220 -1.54 5.98 7.58
N ILE A 221 -0.29 5.74 7.98
CA ILE A 221 0.82 6.68 7.74
C ILE A 221 1.00 6.90 6.23
N ARG A 222 0.93 5.83 5.43
CA ARG A 222 0.97 5.90 3.97
C ARG A 222 -0.17 6.77 3.43
N ASN A 223 -1.42 6.54 3.83
CA ASN A 223 -2.58 7.31 3.36
C ASN A 223 -2.45 8.80 3.71
N ILE A 224 -1.97 9.14 4.93
CA ILE A 224 -1.69 10.52 5.32
C ILE A 224 -0.61 11.12 4.41
N ALA A 225 0.46 10.36 4.15
CA ALA A 225 1.58 10.87 3.36
C ALA A 225 1.22 11.16 1.91
N GLU A 226 0.25 10.46 1.35
CA GLU A 226 -0.12 10.60 -0.06
C GLU A 226 -0.95 11.83 -0.35
N HIS A 227 -1.96 12.12 0.47
CA HIS A 227 -2.96 13.15 0.13
C HIS A 227 -3.30 14.11 1.26
N ALA A 228 -2.96 13.83 2.54
CA ALA A 228 -3.32 14.75 3.61
C ALA A 228 -2.56 16.07 3.50
N CYS A 229 -3.26 17.19 3.74
CA CYS A 229 -2.72 18.55 3.65
C CYS A 229 -2.12 18.89 2.27
N THR A 230 -2.58 18.24 1.19
CA THR A 230 -2.31 18.68 -0.18
C THR A 230 -3.44 19.59 -0.67
N PRO A 231 -3.22 20.42 -1.70
CA PRO A 231 -4.26 21.29 -2.24
C PRO A 231 -5.51 20.50 -2.67
N THR A 232 -6.68 20.99 -2.26
CA THR A 232 -7.99 20.43 -2.60
C THR A 232 -8.67 21.27 -3.68
N GLY A 233 -9.37 20.63 -4.61
CA GLY A 233 -10.18 21.33 -5.62
C GLY A 233 -9.41 22.11 -6.69
N SER A 234 -8.08 22.03 -6.72
CA SER A 234 -7.25 22.83 -7.63
C SER A 234 -7.33 22.39 -9.09
N GLY A 235 -7.69 21.14 -9.36
CA GLY A 235 -7.65 20.56 -10.72
C GLY A 235 -6.24 20.44 -11.31
N ASP A 236 -5.19 20.92 -10.64
CA ASP A 236 -3.80 20.81 -11.06
C ASP A 236 -3.23 19.45 -10.65
N PRO A 237 -2.88 18.57 -11.63
CA PRO A 237 -2.42 17.21 -11.34
C PRO A 237 -1.08 17.17 -10.59
N PHE A 238 -0.29 18.24 -10.58
CA PHE A 238 1.01 18.27 -9.91
C PHE A 238 0.93 18.47 -8.38
N THR A 239 -0.20 18.91 -7.85
CA THR A 239 -0.29 19.39 -6.46
C THR A 239 -1.13 18.49 -5.54
N HIS A 240 -2.08 17.72 -6.04
CA HIS A 240 -3.08 16.99 -5.24
C HIS A 240 -2.60 15.66 -4.64
N ALA A 241 -1.40 15.21 -5.02
CA ALA A 241 -0.73 14.05 -4.43
C ALA A 241 0.69 14.44 -4.01
N ARG A 242 1.25 13.72 -3.04
CA ARG A 242 2.59 14.02 -2.50
C ARG A 242 3.57 12.91 -2.79
N THR A 243 4.80 13.28 -3.16
CA THR A 243 5.97 12.41 -3.11
C THR A 243 6.76 12.69 -1.84
N THR A 244 7.00 11.64 -1.05
CA THR A 244 7.76 11.72 0.20
C THR A 244 9.06 10.96 0.06
N TYR A 245 10.22 11.60 0.31
CA TYR A 245 11.50 10.89 0.27
C TYR A 245 11.58 9.84 1.38
N ALA A 246 12.03 8.64 1.03
CA ALA A 246 12.00 7.46 1.89
C ALA A 246 13.41 6.89 2.10
N GLY A 247 13.89 6.92 3.35
CA GLY A 247 15.07 6.18 3.78
C GLY A 247 14.78 4.68 3.97
N LEU A 248 15.79 3.91 4.40
CA LEU A 248 15.69 2.45 4.53
C LEU A 248 14.54 1.98 5.42
N ILE A 249 14.35 2.61 6.58
CA ILE A 249 13.26 2.25 7.51
C ILE A 249 11.89 2.49 6.88
N ALA A 250 11.70 3.65 6.23
CA ALA A 250 10.44 3.94 5.54
C ALA A 250 10.16 2.93 4.43
N ARG A 251 11.17 2.56 3.63
CA ARG A 251 11.03 1.54 2.56
C ARG A 251 10.76 0.13 3.11
N ALA A 252 11.24 -0.17 4.30
CA ALA A 252 10.94 -1.44 4.97
C ALA A 252 9.51 -1.48 5.54
N THR A 253 8.91 -0.33 5.86
CA THR A 253 7.66 -0.21 6.60
C THR A 253 6.55 0.50 5.82
N VAL A 254 6.53 1.82 5.78
CA VAL A 254 5.44 2.66 5.26
C VAL A 254 5.51 2.95 3.76
N ALA A 255 6.66 2.71 3.13
CA ALA A 255 6.94 3.05 1.73
C ALA A 255 7.51 1.87 0.90
N PRO A 256 6.95 0.64 1.00
CA PRO A 256 7.43 -0.47 0.19
C PRO A 256 7.16 -0.24 -1.30
N TYR A 257 7.99 -0.85 -2.15
CA TYR A 257 7.80 -0.89 -3.61
C TYR A 257 7.55 0.47 -4.25
N TRP A 258 8.35 1.48 -3.85
CA TRP A 258 8.34 2.85 -4.40
C TRP A 258 7.02 3.60 -4.31
N VAL A 259 6.08 3.17 -3.45
CA VAL A 259 4.80 3.86 -3.24
C VAL A 259 4.94 5.31 -2.75
N ASN A 260 6.12 5.65 -2.23
CA ASN A 260 6.46 7.01 -1.83
C ASN A 260 6.52 8.02 -2.98
N TYR A 261 6.65 7.56 -4.24
CA TYR A 261 6.55 8.40 -5.45
C TYR A 261 5.10 8.52 -5.91
N HIS A 262 4.23 8.97 -5.01
CA HIS A 262 2.79 8.93 -5.25
C HIS A 262 2.30 10.05 -6.18
N SER A 263 2.99 11.22 -6.22
CA SER A 263 2.73 12.25 -7.22
C SER A 263 2.98 11.75 -8.64
N GLU A 264 4.09 11.04 -8.87
CA GLU A 264 4.43 10.45 -10.16
C GLU A 264 3.40 9.41 -10.60
N HIS A 265 2.92 8.61 -9.65
CA HIS A 265 1.86 7.64 -9.90
C HIS A 265 0.55 8.32 -10.32
N HIS A 266 0.13 9.39 -9.64
CA HIS A 266 -1.06 10.15 -10.00
C HIS A 266 -0.92 10.88 -11.35
N LEU A 267 0.26 11.43 -11.63
CA LEU A 267 0.54 12.07 -12.91
C LEU A 267 0.49 11.08 -14.07
N PHE A 268 1.01 9.87 -13.88
CA PHE A 268 1.25 8.88 -14.94
C PHE A 268 0.90 7.46 -14.51
N MET A 269 -0.40 7.18 -14.39
CA MET A 269 -0.95 5.88 -13.94
C MET A 269 -0.47 4.64 -14.73
N GLY A 270 0.12 4.84 -15.92
CA GLY A 270 0.66 3.75 -16.75
C GLY A 270 2.11 3.37 -16.42
N VAL A 271 2.74 3.99 -15.42
CA VAL A 271 4.11 3.70 -15.02
C VAL A 271 4.11 2.67 -13.89
N PRO A 272 4.75 1.49 -14.07
CA PRO A 272 4.84 0.49 -13.01
C PRO A 272 5.70 0.98 -11.84
N CYS A 273 5.39 0.54 -10.61
CA CYS A 273 6.02 1.02 -9.38
C CYS A 273 7.55 0.99 -9.44
N TYR A 274 8.15 -0.02 -10.06
CA TYR A 274 9.61 -0.16 -10.18
C TYR A 274 10.28 0.85 -11.13
N ASN A 275 9.51 1.64 -11.88
CA ASN A 275 9.98 2.72 -12.73
C ASN A 275 9.67 4.12 -12.17
N LEU A 276 8.89 4.25 -11.07
CA LEU A 276 8.51 5.55 -10.51
C LEU A 276 9.71 6.39 -10.07
N ALA A 277 10.75 5.76 -9.53
CA ALA A 277 11.99 6.48 -9.19
C ALA A 277 12.73 7.05 -10.43
N ALA A 278 12.64 6.37 -11.57
CA ALA A 278 13.18 6.90 -12.84
C ALA A 278 12.32 8.06 -13.34
N THR A 279 10.99 7.92 -13.25
CA THR A 279 10.03 8.98 -13.60
C THR A 279 10.28 10.25 -12.76
N HIS A 280 10.49 10.09 -11.44
CA HIS A 280 10.85 11.20 -10.57
C HIS A 280 12.12 11.94 -11.02
N ARG A 281 13.18 11.20 -11.38
CA ARG A 281 14.41 11.82 -11.90
C ARG A 281 14.17 12.58 -13.20
N LEU A 282 13.41 12.02 -14.15
CA LEU A 282 13.08 12.67 -15.41
C LEU A 282 12.25 13.95 -15.18
N LEU A 283 11.30 13.94 -14.25
CA LEU A 283 10.56 15.14 -13.85
C LEU A 283 11.48 16.21 -13.25
N GLY A 284 12.46 15.80 -12.46
CA GLY A 284 13.45 16.73 -11.90
C GLY A 284 14.32 17.38 -12.96
N THR A 285 14.89 16.59 -13.89
CA THR A 285 15.70 17.12 -15.00
C THR A 285 14.88 17.99 -15.95
N GLY A 286 13.57 17.70 -16.09
CA GLY A 286 12.62 18.52 -16.85
C GLY A 286 12.14 19.79 -16.14
N GLY A 287 12.61 20.05 -14.88
CA GLY A 287 12.25 21.26 -14.14
C GLY A 287 10.83 21.24 -13.51
N TYR A 288 10.22 20.06 -13.33
CA TYR A 288 8.86 19.93 -12.81
C TYR A 288 8.78 19.85 -11.27
N HIS A 289 9.86 19.53 -10.56
CA HIS A 289 9.85 19.42 -9.09
C HIS A 289 9.28 20.62 -8.35
N PRO A 290 9.55 21.90 -8.75
CA PRO A 290 8.95 23.05 -8.10
C PRO A 290 7.41 23.15 -8.19
N LYS A 291 6.81 22.44 -9.14
CA LYS A 291 5.34 22.35 -9.31
C LYS A 291 4.70 21.25 -8.47
N MET A 292 5.50 20.28 -7.97
CA MET A 292 5.04 19.11 -7.27
C MET A 292 4.98 19.31 -5.77
N THR A 293 4.07 18.60 -5.10
CA THR A 293 4.07 18.53 -3.64
C THR A 293 5.10 17.49 -3.21
N LEU A 294 6.25 17.95 -2.70
CA LEU A 294 7.34 17.12 -2.24
C LEU A 294 7.54 17.25 -0.73
N SER A 295 7.88 16.16 -0.04
CA SER A 295 8.24 16.19 1.38
C SER A 295 9.57 15.47 1.62
N PRO A 296 10.49 16.03 2.44
CA PRO A 296 11.82 15.47 2.66
C PRO A 296 11.79 14.13 3.44
N ASN A 297 10.75 13.86 4.21
CA ASN A 297 10.60 12.62 4.96
C ASN A 297 9.19 12.45 5.56
N TYR A 298 8.89 11.26 6.10
CA TYR A 298 7.59 10.94 6.72
C TYR A 298 7.35 11.66 8.05
N ARG A 299 8.41 12.07 8.77
CA ARG A 299 8.29 12.82 10.03
C ARG A 299 7.69 14.20 9.76
N ASP A 300 8.18 14.88 8.72
CA ASP A 300 7.68 16.21 8.35
C ASP A 300 6.24 16.15 7.85
N VAL A 301 5.88 15.08 7.12
CA VAL A 301 4.47 14.83 6.74
C VAL A 301 3.58 14.69 7.97
N LEU A 302 3.98 13.90 8.97
CA LEU A 302 3.21 13.72 10.20
C LEU A 302 3.16 15.01 11.03
N ALA A 303 4.21 15.82 11.01
CA ALA A 303 4.21 17.14 11.64
C ALA A 303 3.21 18.11 10.98
N GLN A 304 3.09 18.08 9.63
CA GLN A 304 2.08 18.86 8.90
C GLN A 304 0.65 18.35 9.13
N ALA A 305 0.48 17.06 9.42
CA ALA A 305 -0.82 16.43 9.63
C ALA A 305 -1.44 16.74 11.01
N VAL A 306 -0.74 17.47 11.88
CA VAL A 306 -1.20 17.86 13.23
C VAL A 306 -1.11 19.37 13.44
N ASN A 307 -2.08 19.90 14.20
CA ASN A 307 -2.12 21.27 14.70
C ASN A 307 -1.60 21.32 16.14
#